data_414189a2ff047a3186cacdb661937cf6
#
_entry.id   414189a2ff047a3186cacdb661937cf6
#
_cell.length_a   1.000
_cell.length_b   1.000
_cell.length_c   1.000
_cell.angle_alpha   90.00
_cell.angle_beta   90.00
_cell.angle_gamma   90.00
#
_symmetry.space_group_name_H-M   'P 1'
#
loop_
_entity.id
_entity.type
_entity.pdbx_description
1 polymer ?
#
loop_
_entity_poly.entity_id
_entity_poly.type
_entity_poly.pdbx_seq_one_letter_code
_entity_poly.pdbx_strand_id
1 'polypeptide(L)'
;VNFFYGSQYRLYVPPSHLEDLRVKYRITTRRTTKEMEPPTEILTYQIVIFGAAGDLAKKKLIPALYKLHQKNLLPTNLIITGTSRRELRKETWIEQLGDYPEDFLHRLEWVTADLDNPGSLENLPDCDDTTYFLSVPPERYENAIINLKGSGLLDDPETSRVVIEKPFGYDLKSANHLQSVVERHLREKQVYRIDHYLGKDTVNNILATRFGNILLEPLWNREYIEEVQIYATETIGCEGRSQYYETAGVVRDMLQNHMLQVLALIAMEAPCRMEAKEIRREKVKVLSATRLGHKLVTGQYEGYRDEQGVGPESMTPTFVAGDLYIDNWRWKGVPFHFMTGKKMPYQCVEVVIKLKAPPLSLFEGEANDRIVIRLQPHAHLDIQIDVKSPGLGDSVELATLTHRYPDWLGVDGYEKLLYDAIEGDQSHFVHSEEVLESWRIVDDLLCTGDKCPVRTAPYIYHEGLWGPLHKTEQITNWDYPA
;
A
#
# COMPACT_ATOMS: atom_id res chain seq x y z
N VAL A 1 -21.33 31.12 -18.38
CA VAL A 1 -20.37 30.00 -18.48
C VAL A 1 -20.89 28.88 -17.59
N ASN A 2 -21.12 27.73 -18.16
CA ASN A 2 -21.63 26.56 -17.44
C ASN A 2 -20.44 25.76 -16.88
N PHE A 3 -20.38 25.62 -15.56
CA PHE A 3 -19.48 24.66 -14.91
C PHE A 3 -20.28 23.43 -14.48
N PHE A 4 -19.80 22.25 -14.79
CA PHE A 4 -20.38 20.98 -14.33
C PHE A 4 -19.69 20.59 -13.01
N TYR A 5 -20.47 20.43 -11.96
CA TYR A 5 -20.05 19.83 -10.70
C TYR A 5 -21.03 18.71 -10.35
N GLY A 6 -20.67 17.48 -10.67
CA GLY A 6 -21.50 16.31 -10.41
C GLY A 6 -22.79 16.25 -11.25
N SER A 7 -23.37 15.07 -11.39
CA SER A 7 -24.49 14.76 -12.30
C SER A 7 -25.86 15.34 -11.94
N GLN A 8 -25.99 16.22 -10.92
CA GLN A 8 -27.33 16.69 -10.48
C GLN A 8 -27.50 18.17 -10.15
N TYR A 9 -26.47 19.03 -10.21
CA TYR A 9 -26.64 20.46 -9.95
C TYR A 9 -26.04 21.32 -11.05
N ARG A 10 -26.90 22.17 -11.67
CA ARG A 10 -26.48 23.24 -12.58
C ARG A 10 -26.33 24.53 -11.77
N LEU A 11 -25.12 25.00 -11.58
CA LEU A 11 -24.85 26.34 -11.06
C LEU A 11 -24.79 27.32 -12.25
N TYR A 12 -25.77 28.19 -12.35
CA TYR A 12 -25.73 29.33 -13.27
C TYR A 12 -25.06 30.51 -12.55
N VAL A 13 -23.90 30.94 -13.02
CA VAL A 13 -23.23 32.15 -12.54
C VAL A 13 -23.42 33.25 -13.58
N PRO A 14 -24.10 34.36 -13.24
CA PRO A 14 -24.25 35.48 -14.15
C PRO A 14 -22.89 36.10 -14.53
N PRO A 15 -22.74 36.58 -15.75
CA PRO A 15 -21.45 37.19 -16.24
C PRO A 15 -20.90 38.32 -15.37
N SER A 16 -21.75 39.06 -14.66
CA SER A 16 -21.39 40.16 -13.77
C SER A 16 -20.64 39.74 -12.48
N HIS A 17 -20.65 38.45 -12.12
CA HIS A 17 -20.01 37.92 -10.90
C HIS A 17 -18.71 37.14 -11.18
N LEU A 18 -18.28 37.06 -12.44
CA LEU A 18 -17.05 36.35 -12.82
C LEU A 18 -15.76 37.10 -12.41
N GLU A 19 -15.81 38.41 -12.31
CA GLU A 19 -14.67 39.21 -11.85
C GLU A 19 -14.43 39.09 -10.35
N ASP A 20 -15.47 39.01 -9.54
CA ASP A 20 -15.39 38.82 -8.09
C ASP A 20 -14.84 37.43 -7.71
N LEU A 21 -15.16 36.39 -8.50
CA LEU A 21 -14.61 35.05 -8.32
C LEU A 21 -13.13 34.96 -8.68
N ARG A 22 -12.68 35.76 -9.67
CA ARG A 22 -11.24 35.84 -10.04
C ARG A 22 -10.39 36.46 -8.94
N VAL A 23 -10.91 37.43 -8.23
CA VAL A 23 -10.23 38.09 -7.11
C VAL A 23 -10.19 37.20 -5.87
N LYS A 24 -11.25 36.46 -5.61
CA LYS A 24 -11.41 35.63 -4.41
C LYS A 24 -10.64 34.27 -4.46
N TYR A 25 -10.38 33.76 -5.65
CA TYR A 25 -9.75 32.43 -5.82
C TYR A 25 -8.40 32.46 -6.53
N ARG A 26 -7.80 33.65 -6.77
CA ARG A 26 -6.47 33.80 -7.41
C ARG A 26 -6.26 32.79 -8.57
N ILE A 27 -7.20 32.75 -9.52
CA ILE A 27 -6.99 32.00 -10.77
C ILE A 27 -6.01 32.84 -11.61
N THR A 28 -4.74 32.59 -11.43
CA THR A 28 -3.67 33.18 -12.24
C THR A 28 -3.69 32.50 -13.62
N THR A 29 -4.50 33.02 -14.54
CA THR A 29 -4.21 32.87 -15.95
C THR A 29 -3.05 33.82 -16.27
N ARG A 30 -1.82 33.34 -16.19
CA ARG A 30 -0.68 33.99 -16.86
C ARG A 30 -0.92 33.89 -18.36
N ARG A 31 -1.57 34.90 -18.94
CA ARG A 31 -1.35 35.24 -20.35
C ARG A 31 -0.05 36.02 -20.43
N THR A 32 1.06 35.33 -20.56
CA THR A 32 2.25 35.88 -21.20
C THR A 32 2.06 35.60 -22.69
N THR A 33 1.75 36.66 -23.45
CA THR A 33 2.03 36.67 -24.90
C THR A 33 3.56 36.74 -25.03
N LYS A 34 4.23 35.63 -24.86
CA LYS A 34 5.54 35.37 -25.43
C LYS A 34 5.24 34.71 -26.78
N GLU A 35 5.81 35.30 -27.85
CA GLU A 35 5.86 34.65 -29.15
C GLU A 35 6.27 33.20 -28.94
N MET A 36 5.41 32.26 -29.39
CA MET A 36 5.70 30.84 -29.33
C MET A 36 6.86 30.58 -30.30
N GLU A 37 8.02 30.33 -29.74
CA GLU A 37 9.04 29.57 -30.46
C GLU A 37 8.41 28.23 -30.91
N PRO A 38 8.79 27.70 -32.09
CA PRO A 38 8.26 26.44 -32.59
C PRO A 38 8.48 25.34 -31.54
N PRO A 39 7.59 24.34 -31.46
CA PRO A 39 7.61 23.35 -30.39
C PRO A 39 8.96 22.66 -30.36
N THR A 40 9.68 22.89 -29.29
CA THR A 40 10.75 22.07 -28.79
C THR A 40 10.37 20.61 -28.85
N GLU A 41 11.32 19.76 -29.15
CA GLU A 41 11.31 18.32 -29.21
C GLU A 41 10.22 17.69 -28.34
N ILE A 42 9.38 16.87 -28.97
CA ILE A 42 8.29 16.17 -28.27
C ILE A 42 8.97 15.12 -27.41
N LEU A 43 9.00 15.35 -26.07
CA LEU A 43 9.58 14.42 -25.11
C LEU A 43 8.99 13.01 -25.27
N THR A 44 9.84 12.01 -25.33
CA THR A 44 9.48 10.62 -25.39
C THR A 44 9.51 10.00 -23.99
N TYR A 45 8.43 9.31 -23.61
CA TYR A 45 8.30 8.64 -22.34
C TYR A 45 8.30 7.12 -22.54
N GLN A 46 8.92 6.41 -21.62
CA GLN A 46 8.95 4.96 -21.68
C GLN A 46 8.69 4.32 -20.33
N ILE A 47 7.96 3.21 -20.31
CA ILE A 47 7.98 2.24 -19.22
C ILE A 47 8.51 0.91 -19.74
N VAL A 48 9.61 0.43 -19.15
CA VAL A 48 10.22 -0.86 -19.46
C VAL A 48 9.85 -1.86 -18.38
N ILE A 49 9.12 -2.92 -18.74
CA ILE A 49 8.69 -3.96 -17.80
C ILE A 49 9.60 -5.18 -17.95
N PHE A 50 10.53 -5.36 -17.02
CA PHE A 50 11.32 -6.58 -16.96
C PHE A 50 10.49 -7.73 -16.41
N GLY A 51 10.46 -8.86 -17.12
CA GLY A 51 9.58 -9.98 -16.79
C GLY A 51 8.16 -9.84 -17.35
N ALA A 52 7.99 -9.10 -18.43
CA ALA A 52 6.68 -8.81 -19.05
C ALA A 52 5.91 -10.04 -19.55
N ALA A 53 6.54 -11.20 -19.68
CA ALA A 53 5.88 -12.47 -19.97
C ALA A 53 5.29 -13.16 -18.73
N GLY A 54 5.53 -12.62 -17.53
CA GLY A 54 5.07 -13.17 -16.25
C GLY A 54 3.64 -12.78 -15.88
N ASP A 55 3.13 -13.44 -14.84
CA ASP A 55 1.75 -13.26 -14.35
C ASP A 55 1.45 -11.85 -13.86
N LEU A 56 2.38 -11.22 -13.15
CA LEU A 56 2.19 -9.86 -12.63
C LEU A 56 1.96 -8.87 -13.77
N ALA A 57 2.81 -8.93 -14.80
CA ALA A 57 2.67 -8.06 -15.97
C ALA A 57 1.33 -8.28 -16.67
N LYS A 58 0.97 -9.54 -16.94
CA LYS A 58 -0.26 -9.90 -17.66
C LYS A 58 -1.54 -9.60 -16.88
N LYS A 59 -1.56 -9.91 -15.57
CA LYS A 59 -2.77 -9.83 -14.75
C LYS A 59 -2.96 -8.48 -14.05
N LYS A 60 -1.88 -7.68 -13.91
CA LYS A 60 -1.91 -6.43 -13.15
C LYS A 60 -1.36 -5.23 -13.91
N LEU A 61 -0.11 -5.27 -14.41
CA LEU A 61 0.52 -4.06 -14.94
C LEU A 61 -0.07 -3.63 -16.28
N ILE A 62 -0.20 -4.53 -17.25
CA ILE A 62 -0.77 -4.20 -18.55
C ILE A 62 -2.25 -3.80 -18.43
N PRO A 63 -3.12 -4.50 -17.68
CA PRO A 63 -4.48 -4.04 -17.42
C PRO A 63 -4.56 -2.67 -16.75
N ALA A 64 -3.67 -2.37 -15.81
CA ALA A 64 -3.62 -1.06 -15.15
C ALA A 64 -3.20 0.06 -16.12
N LEU A 65 -2.17 -0.16 -16.95
CA LEU A 65 -1.75 0.77 -18.00
C LEU A 65 -2.86 0.99 -19.04
N TYR A 66 -3.60 -0.07 -19.40
CA TYR A 66 -4.75 0.07 -20.30
C TYR A 66 -5.86 0.93 -19.70
N LYS A 67 -6.19 0.75 -18.43
CA LYS A 67 -7.17 1.61 -17.75
C LYS A 67 -6.73 3.08 -17.68
N LEU A 68 -5.43 3.33 -17.44
CA LEU A 68 -4.87 4.69 -17.49
C LEU A 68 -4.98 5.27 -18.91
N HIS A 69 -4.73 4.45 -19.95
CA HIS A 69 -4.93 4.84 -21.34
C HIS A 69 -6.38 5.23 -21.62
N GLN A 70 -7.35 4.41 -21.20
CA GLN A 70 -8.79 4.71 -21.35
C GLN A 70 -9.23 6.02 -20.67
N LYS A 71 -8.57 6.35 -19.56
CA LYS A 71 -8.79 7.60 -18.81
C LYS A 71 -8.05 8.81 -19.40
N ASN A 72 -7.24 8.64 -20.45
CA ASN A 72 -6.35 9.65 -21.03
C ASN A 72 -5.36 10.24 -20.00
N LEU A 73 -4.84 9.40 -19.10
CA LEU A 73 -3.89 9.76 -18.05
C LEU A 73 -2.44 9.40 -18.40
N LEU A 74 -2.20 8.66 -19.48
CA LEU A 74 -0.85 8.37 -19.96
C LEU A 74 -0.32 9.50 -20.85
N PRO A 75 0.99 9.81 -20.81
CA PRO A 75 1.61 10.70 -21.79
C PRO A 75 1.32 10.25 -23.22
N THR A 76 1.11 11.23 -24.12
CA THR A 76 0.72 10.93 -25.52
C THR A 76 1.75 10.02 -26.22
N ASN A 77 3.04 10.24 -25.94
CA ASN A 77 4.16 9.52 -26.55
C ASN A 77 4.74 8.43 -25.66
N LEU A 78 3.96 7.91 -24.70
CA LEU A 78 4.44 6.83 -23.86
C LEU A 78 4.54 5.52 -24.64
N ILE A 79 5.72 4.92 -24.62
CA ILE A 79 6.00 3.56 -25.11
C ILE A 79 6.01 2.59 -23.93
N ILE A 80 5.35 1.46 -24.07
CA ILE A 80 5.32 0.38 -23.08
C ILE A 80 6.15 -0.77 -23.62
N THR A 81 7.37 -0.91 -23.13
CA THR A 81 8.31 -1.94 -23.57
C THR A 81 8.26 -3.15 -22.65
N GLY A 82 7.72 -4.25 -23.14
CA GLY A 82 7.84 -5.55 -22.49
C GLY A 82 9.19 -6.19 -22.76
N THR A 83 9.84 -6.77 -21.75
CA THR A 83 11.10 -7.46 -21.93
C THR A 83 11.20 -8.74 -21.12
N SER A 84 11.91 -9.72 -21.65
CA SER A 84 12.37 -10.91 -20.95
C SER A 84 13.66 -11.44 -21.59
N ARG A 85 14.36 -12.34 -20.84
CA ARG A 85 15.53 -13.05 -21.35
C ARG A 85 15.24 -14.08 -22.46
N ARG A 86 13.95 -14.48 -22.59
CA ARG A 86 13.53 -15.40 -23.66
C ARG A 86 13.24 -14.61 -24.91
N GLU A 87 13.78 -15.06 -26.02
CA GLU A 87 13.43 -14.51 -27.32
C GLU A 87 11.95 -14.77 -27.61
N LEU A 88 11.20 -13.69 -27.79
CA LEU A 88 9.77 -13.71 -28.08
C LEU A 88 9.47 -12.62 -29.10
N ARG A 89 8.57 -12.90 -30.06
CA ARG A 89 8.09 -11.89 -30.98
C ARG A 89 7.01 -11.03 -30.31
N LYS A 90 6.94 -9.75 -30.67
CA LYS A 90 5.94 -8.80 -30.19
C LYS A 90 4.51 -9.35 -30.34
N GLU A 91 4.19 -9.90 -31.50
CA GLU A 91 2.87 -10.47 -31.82
C GLU A 91 2.52 -11.61 -30.84
N THR A 92 3.47 -12.51 -30.61
CA THR A 92 3.28 -13.63 -29.67
C THR A 92 3.11 -13.17 -28.24
N TRP A 93 3.78 -12.10 -27.83
CA TRP A 93 3.57 -11.50 -26.50
C TRP A 93 2.18 -10.87 -26.41
N ILE A 94 1.76 -10.08 -27.39
CA ILE A 94 0.44 -9.46 -27.46
C ILE A 94 -0.68 -10.51 -27.40
N GLU A 95 -0.57 -11.61 -28.16
CA GLU A 95 -1.53 -12.74 -28.10
C GLU A 95 -1.70 -13.32 -26.68
N GLN A 96 -0.65 -13.27 -25.87
CA GLN A 96 -0.71 -13.75 -24.47
C GLN A 96 -1.34 -12.76 -23.50
N LEU A 97 -1.48 -11.48 -23.86
CA LEU A 97 -2.05 -10.44 -23.01
C LEU A 97 -3.58 -10.44 -23.01
N GLY A 98 -4.21 -10.96 -24.09
CA GLY A 98 -5.65 -10.89 -24.33
C GLY A 98 -6.02 -9.77 -25.31
N ASP A 99 -7.33 -9.49 -25.42
CA ASP A 99 -7.86 -8.54 -26.39
C ASP A 99 -7.77 -7.10 -25.88
N TYR A 100 -6.99 -6.28 -26.58
CA TYR A 100 -6.88 -4.84 -26.37
C TYR A 100 -7.14 -4.08 -27.67
N PRO A 101 -7.70 -2.85 -27.62
CA PRO A 101 -7.88 -2.01 -28.81
C PRO A 101 -6.55 -1.64 -29.48
N GLU A 102 -6.61 -1.42 -30.78
CA GLU A 102 -5.43 -1.18 -31.63
C GLU A 102 -4.63 0.07 -31.21
N ASP A 103 -5.30 1.13 -30.76
CA ASP A 103 -4.70 2.36 -30.28
C ASP A 103 -3.85 2.16 -29.00
N PHE A 104 -4.22 1.20 -28.14
CA PHE A 104 -3.37 0.80 -27.01
C PHE A 104 -2.25 -0.14 -27.46
N LEU A 105 -2.53 -1.10 -28.37
CA LEU A 105 -1.54 -2.04 -28.89
C LEU A 105 -0.38 -1.34 -29.60
N HIS A 106 -0.63 -0.20 -30.25
CA HIS A 106 0.42 0.62 -30.86
C HIS A 106 1.43 1.19 -29.88
N ARG A 107 1.10 1.28 -28.58
CA ARG A 107 2.04 1.70 -27.53
C ARG A 107 2.95 0.57 -27.05
N LEU A 108 2.61 -0.68 -27.36
CA LEU A 108 3.35 -1.85 -26.88
C LEU A 108 4.53 -2.14 -27.79
N GLU A 109 5.71 -2.34 -27.19
CA GLU A 109 6.92 -2.80 -27.86
C GLU A 109 7.51 -4.00 -27.10
N TRP A 110 8.25 -4.83 -27.82
CA TRP A 110 8.95 -5.97 -27.23
C TRP A 110 10.44 -5.93 -27.56
N VAL A 111 11.26 -6.06 -26.52
CA VAL A 111 12.71 -6.16 -26.65
C VAL A 111 13.20 -7.37 -25.85
N THR A 112 14.01 -8.22 -26.48
CA THR A 112 14.67 -9.30 -25.75
C THR A 112 15.87 -8.71 -25.00
N ALA A 113 15.78 -8.69 -23.66
CA ALA A 113 16.83 -8.19 -22.79
C ALA A 113 16.93 -9.04 -21.52
N ASP A 114 18.15 -9.32 -21.09
CA ASP A 114 18.44 -10.07 -19.86
C ASP A 114 19.19 -9.17 -18.88
N LEU A 115 18.62 -9.00 -17.69
CA LEU A 115 19.22 -8.21 -16.62
C LEU A 115 20.58 -8.75 -16.15
N ASP A 116 20.89 -10.02 -16.43
CA ASP A 116 22.22 -10.60 -16.12
C ASP A 116 23.24 -10.42 -17.26
N ASN A 117 22.82 -9.89 -18.42
CA ASN A 117 23.66 -9.61 -19.58
C ASN A 117 23.58 -8.12 -19.95
N PRO A 118 24.49 -7.27 -19.45
CA PRO A 118 24.48 -5.83 -19.72
C PRO A 118 24.46 -5.47 -21.20
N GLY A 119 25.15 -6.24 -22.07
CA GLY A 119 25.15 -5.98 -23.50
C GLY A 119 23.78 -6.12 -24.18
N SER A 120 22.85 -6.88 -23.60
CA SER A 120 21.49 -6.99 -24.12
C SER A 120 20.62 -5.76 -23.78
N LEU A 121 21.01 -4.97 -22.78
CA LEU A 121 20.31 -3.76 -22.37
C LEU A 121 20.48 -2.60 -23.37
N GLU A 122 21.54 -2.64 -24.18
CA GLU A 122 21.78 -1.67 -25.27
C GLU A 122 20.68 -1.71 -26.36
N ASN A 123 19.90 -2.80 -26.41
CA ASN A 123 18.78 -2.92 -27.34
C ASN A 123 17.51 -2.16 -26.90
N LEU A 124 17.47 -1.66 -25.66
CA LEU A 124 16.34 -0.88 -25.17
C LEU A 124 16.29 0.47 -25.89
N PRO A 125 15.07 0.95 -26.26
CA PRO A 125 14.93 2.26 -26.86
C PRO A 125 15.49 3.36 -25.95
N ASP A 126 16.15 4.33 -26.55
CA ASP A 126 16.58 5.55 -25.86
C ASP A 126 15.42 6.54 -25.83
N CYS A 127 14.99 6.95 -24.64
CA CYS A 127 13.87 7.87 -24.42
C CYS A 127 14.26 8.92 -23.38
N ASP A 128 13.63 10.10 -23.49
CA ASP A 128 13.94 11.25 -22.62
C ASP A 128 13.59 11.01 -21.16
N ASP A 129 12.56 10.21 -20.90
CA ASP A 129 12.12 9.86 -19.54
C ASP A 129 11.72 8.37 -19.47
N THR A 130 12.39 7.61 -18.62
CA THR A 130 12.19 6.15 -18.56
C THR A 130 11.97 5.62 -17.15
N THR A 131 10.90 4.84 -16.99
CA THR A 131 10.59 4.08 -15.78
C THR A 131 10.88 2.60 -16.01
N TYR A 132 11.81 2.03 -15.25
CA TYR A 132 12.18 0.61 -15.29
C TYR A 132 11.43 -0.16 -14.20
N PHE A 133 10.49 -1.00 -14.56
CA PHE A 133 9.70 -1.80 -13.65
C PHE A 133 10.29 -3.21 -13.51
N LEU A 134 10.77 -3.56 -12.31
CA LEU A 134 11.38 -4.86 -12.02
C LEU A 134 10.32 -5.89 -11.61
N SER A 135 9.58 -6.46 -12.59
CA SER A 135 8.65 -7.57 -12.38
C SER A 135 9.38 -8.92 -12.47
N VAL A 136 10.44 -9.06 -11.69
CA VAL A 136 11.34 -10.22 -11.63
C VAL A 136 11.47 -10.72 -10.20
N PRO A 137 11.95 -11.97 -9.97
CA PRO A 137 12.20 -12.46 -8.62
C PRO A 137 13.16 -11.56 -7.83
N PRO A 138 12.96 -11.41 -6.50
CA PRO A 138 13.74 -10.50 -5.66
C PRO A 138 15.24 -10.73 -5.69
N GLU A 139 15.68 -11.97 -5.91
CA GLU A 139 17.09 -12.37 -6.01
C GLU A 139 17.80 -11.70 -7.21
N ARG A 140 17.03 -11.13 -8.14
CA ARG A 140 17.54 -10.43 -9.32
C ARG A 140 17.73 -8.92 -9.13
N TYR A 141 17.17 -8.33 -8.08
CA TYR A 141 17.16 -6.87 -7.90
C TYR A 141 18.57 -6.28 -7.83
N GLU A 142 19.48 -6.91 -7.10
CA GLU A 142 20.87 -6.46 -7.00
C GLU A 142 21.55 -6.39 -8.36
N ASN A 143 21.55 -7.50 -9.12
CA ASN A 143 22.13 -7.54 -10.47
C ASN A 143 21.43 -6.57 -11.42
N ALA A 144 20.11 -6.46 -11.35
CA ALA A 144 19.33 -5.53 -12.17
C ALA A 144 19.80 -4.08 -11.96
N ILE A 145 19.92 -3.64 -10.72
CA ILE A 145 20.36 -2.27 -10.37
C ILE A 145 21.78 -2.02 -10.86
N ILE A 146 22.70 -2.95 -10.60
CA ILE A 146 24.11 -2.83 -11.00
C ILE A 146 24.23 -2.74 -12.52
N ASN A 147 23.53 -3.62 -13.26
CA ASN A 147 23.66 -3.70 -14.71
C ASN A 147 22.94 -2.56 -15.44
N LEU A 148 21.76 -2.15 -14.98
CA LEU A 148 21.06 -0.97 -15.49
C LEU A 148 21.90 0.29 -15.30
N LYS A 149 22.53 0.45 -14.13
CA LYS A 149 23.45 1.57 -13.87
C LYS A 149 24.73 1.47 -14.71
N GLY A 150 25.30 0.28 -14.80
CA GLY A 150 26.51 0.03 -15.60
C GLY A 150 26.32 0.25 -17.09
N SER A 151 25.10 0.10 -17.60
CA SER A 151 24.73 0.39 -19.00
C SER A 151 24.36 1.86 -19.26
N GLY A 152 24.48 2.75 -18.24
CA GLY A 152 24.16 4.17 -18.37
C GLY A 152 22.66 4.51 -18.28
N LEU A 153 21.78 3.51 -18.26
CA LEU A 153 20.31 3.69 -18.29
C LEU A 153 19.74 4.39 -17.05
N LEU A 154 20.51 4.49 -15.97
CA LEU A 154 20.12 5.13 -14.72
C LEU A 154 21.04 6.33 -14.36
N ASP A 155 21.67 6.95 -15.35
CA ASP A 155 22.64 8.01 -15.10
C ASP A 155 21.99 9.32 -14.73
N ASP A 156 20.88 9.69 -15.38
CA ASP A 156 20.14 10.88 -15.03
C ASP A 156 19.08 10.59 -13.97
N PRO A 157 19.25 11.11 -12.74
CA PRO A 157 18.29 10.87 -11.67
C PRO A 157 17.01 11.70 -11.75
N GLU A 158 16.86 12.59 -12.72
CA GLU A 158 15.61 13.35 -12.93
C GLU A 158 14.67 12.62 -13.89
N THR A 159 15.24 11.86 -14.84
CA THR A 159 14.48 11.26 -15.94
C THR A 159 14.50 9.74 -15.94
N SER A 160 15.29 9.10 -15.06
CA SER A 160 15.32 7.64 -14.96
C SER A 160 14.91 7.14 -13.57
N ARG A 161 13.98 6.16 -13.53
CA ARG A 161 13.37 5.63 -12.30
C ARG A 161 13.37 4.11 -12.30
N VAL A 162 13.51 3.51 -11.11
CA VAL A 162 13.40 2.06 -10.91
C VAL A 162 12.25 1.76 -9.96
N VAL A 163 11.29 0.98 -10.43
CA VAL A 163 10.19 0.47 -9.61
C VAL A 163 10.52 -0.94 -9.16
N ILE A 164 10.53 -1.15 -7.85
CA ILE A 164 10.90 -2.41 -7.20
C ILE A 164 9.69 -2.98 -6.49
N GLU A 165 9.34 -4.23 -6.82
CA GLU A 165 8.27 -4.99 -6.18
C GLU A 165 8.68 -5.53 -4.81
N LYS A 166 7.68 -5.85 -3.99
CA LYS A 166 7.92 -6.59 -2.76
C LYS A 166 8.28 -8.06 -3.03
N PRO A 167 9.11 -8.67 -2.15
CA PRO A 167 9.72 -8.10 -0.96
C PRO A 167 11.04 -7.36 -1.28
N PHE A 168 11.34 -6.32 -0.50
CA PHE A 168 12.65 -5.68 -0.49
C PHE A 168 13.48 -6.29 0.65
N GLY A 169 14.27 -7.31 0.34
CA GLY A 169 14.89 -8.19 1.32
C GLY A 169 13.92 -9.26 1.87
N TYR A 170 14.41 -10.14 2.71
CA TYR A 170 13.64 -11.20 3.39
C TYR A 170 13.85 -11.21 4.91
N ASP A 171 14.77 -10.39 5.40
CA ASP A 171 15.06 -10.07 6.80
C ASP A 171 15.80 -8.72 6.87
N LEU A 172 16.06 -8.21 8.06
CA LEU A 172 16.74 -6.92 8.25
C LEU A 172 18.14 -6.92 7.61
N LYS A 173 18.87 -8.03 7.67
CA LYS A 173 20.24 -8.12 7.12
C LYS A 173 20.23 -8.03 5.60
N SER A 174 19.39 -8.79 4.93
CA SER A 174 19.28 -8.78 3.47
C SER A 174 18.69 -7.46 2.94
N ALA A 175 17.74 -6.85 3.67
CA ALA A 175 17.23 -5.53 3.33
C ALA A 175 18.30 -4.44 3.42
N ASN A 176 19.14 -4.45 4.50
CA ASN A 176 20.27 -3.55 4.61
C ASN A 176 21.30 -3.78 3.50
N HIS A 177 21.57 -5.04 3.13
CA HIS A 177 22.48 -5.35 2.02
C HIS A 177 21.94 -4.76 0.71
N LEU A 178 20.69 -5.06 0.34
CA LEU A 178 20.10 -4.54 -0.88
C LEU A 178 20.02 -3.01 -0.88
N GLN A 179 19.71 -2.39 0.27
CA GLN A 179 19.72 -0.93 0.41
C GLN A 179 21.12 -0.36 0.18
N SER A 180 22.17 -1.01 0.68
CA SER A 180 23.56 -0.59 0.45
C SER A 180 23.96 -0.67 -1.05
N VAL A 181 23.39 -1.59 -1.81
CA VAL A 181 23.56 -1.65 -3.27
C VAL A 181 22.82 -0.48 -3.94
N VAL A 182 21.58 -0.24 -3.55
CA VAL A 182 20.79 0.91 -4.06
C VAL A 182 21.55 2.22 -3.84
N GLU A 183 22.00 2.51 -2.63
CA GLU A 183 22.68 3.76 -2.27
C GLU A 183 24.00 3.99 -3.02
N ARG A 184 24.71 2.91 -3.38
CA ARG A 184 25.94 3.00 -4.18
C ARG A 184 25.69 3.38 -5.64
N HIS A 185 24.54 3.04 -6.17
CA HIS A 185 24.25 3.15 -7.62
C HIS A 185 23.18 4.18 -7.96
N LEU A 186 22.24 4.46 -7.05
CA LEU A 186 21.06 5.27 -7.27
C LEU A 186 20.87 6.33 -6.19
N ARG A 187 20.14 7.39 -6.53
CA ARG A 187 19.59 8.32 -5.56
C ARG A 187 18.20 7.86 -5.14
N GLU A 188 17.80 8.11 -3.89
CA GLU A 188 16.50 7.69 -3.37
C GLU A 188 15.33 8.18 -4.22
N LYS A 189 15.44 9.36 -4.84
CA LYS A 189 14.43 9.90 -5.75
C LYS A 189 14.22 9.08 -7.03
N GLN A 190 15.15 8.18 -7.39
CA GLN A 190 15.02 7.27 -8.52
C GLN A 190 14.32 5.96 -8.14
N VAL A 191 14.12 5.68 -6.84
CA VAL A 191 13.71 4.37 -6.36
C VAL A 191 12.28 4.40 -5.85
N TYR A 192 11.43 3.58 -6.47
CA TYR A 192 10.00 3.48 -6.23
C TYR A 192 9.68 2.09 -5.68
N ARG A 193 9.72 1.92 -4.34
CA ARG A 193 9.43 0.62 -3.69
C ARG A 193 7.94 0.48 -3.51
N ILE A 194 7.36 -0.54 -4.13
CA ILE A 194 5.92 -0.78 -4.09
C ILE A 194 5.47 -1.40 -2.77
N ASP A 195 4.46 -0.77 -2.18
CA ASP A 195 3.44 -1.42 -1.38
C ASP A 195 2.09 -1.11 -2.01
N HIS A 196 1.44 -2.09 -2.62
CA HIS A 196 0.22 -1.87 -3.39
C HIS A 196 -0.97 -1.38 -2.54
N TYR A 197 -0.90 -1.48 -1.20
CA TYR A 197 -1.88 -0.88 -0.30
C TYR A 197 -1.84 0.65 -0.35
N LEU A 198 -0.65 1.25 -0.47
CA LEU A 198 -0.49 2.70 -0.55
C LEU A 198 -1.07 3.29 -1.84
N GLY A 199 -1.21 2.50 -2.89
CA GLY A 199 -1.89 2.91 -4.13
C GLY A 199 -3.42 2.91 -4.05
N LYS A 200 -4.02 2.44 -2.94
CA LYS A 200 -5.49 2.39 -2.79
C LYS A 200 -6.03 3.70 -2.25
N ASP A 201 -7.06 4.25 -2.90
CA ASP A 201 -7.73 5.48 -2.45
C ASP A 201 -8.26 5.37 -1.02
N THR A 202 -8.75 4.19 -0.65
CA THR A 202 -9.27 3.92 0.69
C THR A 202 -8.20 4.04 1.78
N VAL A 203 -6.95 3.64 1.48
CA VAL A 203 -5.81 3.80 2.39
C VAL A 203 -5.40 5.28 2.48
N ASN A 204 -5.36 5.97 1.34
CA ASN A 204 -5.03 7.40 1.29
C ASN A 204 -6.10 8.25 1.98
N ASN A 205 -7.35 7.79 2.01
CA ASN A 205 -8.43 8.46 2.73
C ASN A 205 -8.19 8.54 4.25
N ILE A 206 -7.34 7.71 4.84
CA ILE A 206 -6.95 7.82 6.26
C ILE A 206 -6.40 9.23 6.54
N LEU A 207 -5.55 9.75 5.65
CA LEU A 207 -4.96 11.08 5.81
C LEU A 207 -6.02 12.19 5.71
N ALA A 208 -6.96 12.07 4.76
CA ALA A 208 -8.07 13.01 4.63
C ALA A 208 -9.01 12.96 5.84
N THR A 209 -9.34 11.75 6.33
CA THR A 209 -10.17 11.54 7.52
C THR A 209 -9.55 12.19 8.75
N ARG A 210 -8.25 12.03 8.95
CA ARG A 210 -7.53 12.61 10.07
C ARG A 210 -7.31 14.12 9.92
N PHE A 211 -6.61 14.53 8.90
CA PHE A 211 -6.08 15.89 8.78
C PHE A 211 -7.01 16.87 8.08
N GLY A 212 -8.07 16.38 7.46
CA GLY A 212 -9.14 17.21 6.90
C GLY A 212 -10.25 17.57 7.89
N ASN A 213 -10.28 16.99 9.11
CA ASN A 213 -11.39 17.09 10.04
C ASN A 213 -10.97 17.55 11.44
N ILE A 214 -11.39 18.76 11.80
CA ILE A 214 -11.17 19.31 13.16
C ILE A 214 -11.88 18.51 14.26
N LEU A 215 -12.88 17.73 13.92
CA LEU A 215 -13.61 16.88 14.84
C LEU A 215 -12.80 15.67 15.30
N LEU A 216 -11.98 15.08 14.42
CA LEU A 216 -11.32 13.82 14.67
C LEU A 216 -9.87 13.98 15.16
N GLU A 217 -9.06 14.83 14.55
CA GLU A 217 -7.64 14.94 14.87
C GLU A 217 -7.34 15.29 16.34
N PRO A 218 -8.11 16.15 17.03
CA PRO A 218 -7.89 16.40 18.46
C PRO A 218 -8.06 15.18 19.36
N LEU A 219 -8.87 14.20 18.95
CA LEU A 219 -9.10 12.95 19.67
C LEU A 219 -8.02 11.90 19.37
N TRP A 220 -7.17 12.12 18.38
CA TRP A 220 -6.27 11.11 17.82
C TRP A 220 -4.95 10.99 18.59
N ASN A 221 -5.06 10.68 19.89
CA ASN A 221 -3.91 10.57 20.78
C ASN A 221 -4.25 9.74 22.04
N ARG A 222 -3.24 9.44 22.83
CA ARG A 222 -3.31 8.65 24.07
C ARG A 222 -4.27 9.18 25.15
N GLU A 223 -4.65 10.45 25.10
CA GLU A 223 -5.57 11.01 26.10
C GLU A 223 -7.01 10.51 25.88
N TYR A 224 -7.38 10.25 24.62
CA TYR A 224 -8.74 9.86 24.21
C TYR A 224 -8.82 8.42 23.69
N ILE A 225 -7.78 7.90 23.03
CA ILE A 225 -7.77 6.55 22.45
C ILE A 225 -7.33 5.55 23.53
N GLU A 226 -8.12 4.50 23.70
CA GLU A 226 -7.82 3.36 24.58
C GLU A 226 -6.91 2.36 23.87
N GLU A 227 -7.31 1.91 22.69
CA GLU A 227 -6.57 0.96 21.87
C GLU A 227 -6.90 1.13 20.39
N VAL A 228 -6.04 0.57 19.54
CA VAL A 228 -6.27 0.47 18.08
C VAL A 228 -6.15 -1.00 17.69
N GLN A 229 -7.10 -1.51 16.89
CA GLN A 229 -7.07 -2.87 16.36
C GLN A 229 -6.95 -2.81 14.83
N ILE A 230 -5.98 -3.53 14.25
CA ILE A 230 -5.72 -3.55 12.81
C ILE A 230 -5.89 -4.99 12.31
N TYR A 231 -6.83 -5.18 11.41
CA TYR A 231 -7.12 -6.46 10.77
C TYR A 231 -6.68 -6.46 9.31
N ALA A 232 -6.05 -7.55 8.87
CA ALA A 232 -5.78 -7.82 7.47
C ALA A 232 -5.95 -9.32 7.21
N THR A 233 -7.17 -9.76 6.95
CA THR A 233 -7.57 -11.18 6.95
C THR A 233 -8.01 -11.64 5.55
N GLU A 234 -7.76 -12.91 5.25
CA GLU A 234 -8.10 -13.56 3.99
C GLU A 234 -8.89 -14.84 4.22
N THR A 235 -9.96 -15.07 3.44
CA THR A 235 -10.76 -16.30 3.48
C THR A 235 -10.11 -17.45 2.72
N ILE A 236 -9.21 -17.13 1.78
CA ILE A 236 -8.47 -18.12 0.99
C ILE A 236 -7.24 -18.63 1.73
N GLY A 237 -6.77 -19.85 1.38
CA GLY A 237 -5.50 -20.41 1.84
C GLY A 237 -4.31 -20.01 0.97
N CYS A 238 -3.32 -20.89 0.92
CA CYS A 238 -2.12 -20.70 0.10
C CYS A 238 -2.18 -21.38 -1.26
N GLU A 239 -3.34 -21.87 -1.67
CA GLU A 239 -3.58 -22.70 -2.85
C GLU A 239 -2.80 -22.23 -4.10
N GLY A 240 -1.99 -23.13 -4.66
CA GLY A 240 -1.15 -22.86 -5.85
C GLY A 240 0.09 -22.01 -5.61
N ARG A 241 0.28 -21.47 -4.38
CA ARG A 241 1.45 -20.66 -3.98
C ARG A 241 2.10 -21.13 -2.69
N SER A 242 1.77 -22.32 -2.23
CA SER A 242 2.19 -22.85 -0.93
C SER A 242 3.71 -22.97 -0.82
N GLN A 243 4.40 -23.34 -1.90
CA GLN A 243 5.87 -23.38 -1.92
C GLN A 243 6.51 -22.00 -1.69
N TYR A 244 5.95 -20.94 -2.28
CA TYR A 244 6.39 -19.57 -2.03
C TYR A 244 6.08 -19.19 -0.57
N TYR A 245 4.86 -19.52 -0.12
CA TYR A 245 4.41 -19.14 1.22
C TYR A 245 5.21 -19.84 2.33
N GLU A 246 5.72 -21.03 2.07
CA GLU A 246 6.59 -21.78 2.99
C GLU A 246 7.86 -20.99 3.36
N THR A 247 8.35 -20.17 2.45
CA THR A 247 9.51 -19.29 2.69
C THR A 247 9.11 -17.90 3.21
N ALA A 248 7.97 -17.39 2.79
CA ALA A 248 7.51 -16.06 3.19
C ALA A 248 6.83 -16.05 4.57
N GLY A 249 5.86 -16.92 4.78
CA GLY A 249 5.00 -16.90 5.97
C GLY A 249 4.19 -15.62 6.12
N VAL A 250 3.26 -15.61 7.07
CA VAL A 250 2.34 -14.47 7.28
C VAL A 250 3.05 -13.18 7.69
N VAL A 251 4.17 -13.28 8.40
CA VAL A 251 4.90 -12.09 8.89
C VAL A 251 5.48 -11.29 7.72
N ARG A 252 6.17 -11.97 6.78
CA ARG A 252 6.74 -11.32 5.59
C ARG A 252 5.67 -10.94 4.56
N ASP A 253 4.60 -11.75 4.47
CA ASP A 253 3.55 -11.49 3.48
C ASP A 253 2.67 -10.30 3.86
N MET A 254 2.35 -10.09 5.13
CA MET A 254 1.36 -9.12 5.58
C MET A 254 1.84 -8.11 6.62
N LEU A 255 2.50 -8.57 7.69
CA LEU A 255 2.82 -7.70 8.82
C LEU A 255 3.92 -6.70 8.49
N GLN A 256 5.05 -7.17 7.98
CA GLN A 256 6.26 -6.38 7.69
C GLN A 256 6.01 -5.21 6.72
N ASN A 257 5.01 -5.31 5.89
CA ASN A 257 4.69 -4.34 4.84
C ASN A 257 3.32 -3.69 5.08
N HIS A 258 2.27 -4.22 4.51
CA HIS A 258 0.94 -3.62 4.46
C HIS A 258 0.41 -3.16 5.82
N MET A 259 0.50 -4.00 6.86
CA MET A 259 -0.05 -3.64 8.17
C MET A 259 0.78 -2.55 8.86
N LEU A 260 2.12 -2.60 8.75
CA LEU A 260 2.97 -1.54 9.29
C LEU A 260 2.81 -0.23 8.52
N GLN A 261 2.49 -0.26 7.22
CA GLN A 261 2.16 0.93 6.45
C GLN A 261 0.82 1.55 6.91
N VAL A 262 -0.21 0.72 7.12
CA VAL A 262 -1.50 1.17 7.67
C VAL A 262 -1.28 1.76 9.07
N LEU A 263 -0.54 1.07 9.96
CA LEU A 263 -0.19 1.57 11.28
C LEU A 263 0.49 2.94 11.21
N ALA A 264 1.46 3.10 10.31
CA ALA A 264 2.17 4.37 10.15
C ALA A 264 1.24 5.52 9.73
N LEU A 265 0.30 5.28 8.80
CA LEU A 265 -0.69 6.28 8.39
C LEU A 265 -1.69 6.63 9.51
N ILE A 266 -2.09 5.63 10.28
CA ILE A 266 -2.97 5.83 11.45
C ILE A 266 -2.26 6.62 12.55
N ALA A 267 -0.96 6.42 12.74
CA ALA A 267 -0.25 6.93 13.92
C ALA A 267 0.62 8.16 13.67
N MET A 268 0.89 8.54 12.40
CA MET A 268 1.79 9.65 12.07
C MET A 268 1.26 11.01 12.53
N GLU A 269 2.16 11.99 12.72
CA GLU A 269 1.79 13.39 12.88
C GLU A 269 1.32 13.98 11.56
N ALA A 270 0.58 15.10 11.62
CA ALA A 270 0.20 15.82 10.41
C ALA A 270 1.43 16.32 9.66
N PRO A 271 1.62 15.95 8.39
CA PRO A 271 2.74 16.47 7.62
C PRO A 271 2.57 17.97 7.36
N CYS A 272 3.66 18.71 7.31
CA CYS A 272 3.57 20.16 7.04
C CYS A 272 3.07 20.48 5.62
N ARG A 273 3.15 19.54 4.69
CA ARG A 273 2.60 19.56 3.33
C ARG A 273 2.26 18.15 2.87
N MET A 274 1.27 18.03 1.99
CA MET A 274 0.91 16.76 1.35
C MET A 274 1.88 16.46 0.19
N GLU A 275 3.14 16.29 0.53
CA GLU A 275 4.24 15.97 -0.38
C GLU A 275 4.93 14.69 0.09
N ALA A 276 5.44 13.88 -0.85
CA ALA A 276 6.09 12.59 -0.59
C ALA A 276 7.10 12.65 0.56
N LYS A 277 8.00 13.63 0.52
CA LYS A 277 9.06 13.80 1.51
C LYS A 277 8.52 14.01 2.93
N GLU A 278 7.47 14.81 3.09
CA GLU A 278 6.93 15.15 4.39
C GLU A 278 6.09 13.99 4.96
N ILE A 279 5.27 13.34 4.12
CA ILE A 279 4.49 12.14 4.51
C ILE A 279 5.43 11.02 4.98
N ARG A 280 6.47 10.70 4.19
CA ARG A 280 7.46 9.67 4.50
C ARG A 280 8.20 9.95 5.80
N ARG A 281 8.59 11.21 6.04
CA ARG A 281 9.27 11.62 7.27
C ARG A 281 8.41 11.35 8.51
N GLU A 282 7.12 11.64 8.45
CA GLU A 282 6.22 11.38 9.58
C GLU A 282 5.99 9.87 9.78
N LYS A 283 5.88 9.08 8.72
CA LYS A 283 5.80 7.62 8.80
C LYS A 283 7.05 6.99 9.42
N VAL A 284 8.25 7.44 9.01
CA VAL A 284 9.52 6.98 9.58
C VAL A 284 9.58 7.23 11.09
N LYS A 285 9.16 8.41 11.56
CA LYS A 285 9.11 8.72 13.02
C LYS A 285 8.25 7.72 13.80
N VAL A 286 7.12 7.32 13.23
CA VAL A 286 6.25 6.30 13.85
C VAL A 286 6.95 4.96 13.88
N LEU A 287 7.44 4.48 12.73
CA LEU A 287 8.06 3.15 12.61
C LEU A 287 9.31 3.05 13.51
N SER A 288 10.15 4.09 13.56
CA SER A 288 11.34 4.12 14.42
C SER A 288 10.99 4.05 15.92
N ALA A 289 9.83 4.59 16.32
CA ALA A 289 9.34 4.52 17.69
C ALA A 289 8.54 3.23 17.97
N THR A 290 8.25 2.42 16.95
CA THR A 290 7.42 1.22 17.10
C THR A 290 8.27 0.03 17.57
N ARG A 291 7.72 -0.73 18.50
CA ARG A 291 8.26 -2.01 18.99
C ARG A 291 7.17 -3.05 19.14
N LEU A 292 7.54 -4.31 19.07
CA LEU A 292 6.66 -5.41 19.46
C LEU A 292 6.35 -5.35 20.94
N GLY A 293 5.14 -5.72 21.31
CA GLY A 293 4.74 -5.98 22.67
C GLY A 293 5.09 -7.39 23.12
N HIS A 294 4.48 -7.82 24.21
CA HIS A 294 4.76 -9.14 24.80
C HIS A 294 3.73 -10.19 24.44
N LYS A 295 2.60 -9.79 23.90
CA LYS A 295 1.53 -10.70 23.51
C LYS A 295 1.68 -11.02 22.04
N LEU A 296 1.97 -12.27 21.72
CA LEU A 296 2.12 -12.76 20.37
C LEU A 296 1.56 -14.17 20.26
N VAL A 297 0.74 -14.39 19.25
CA VAL A 297 0.15 -15.70 18.93
C VAL A 297 0.39 -15.99 17.47
N THR A 298 0.99 -17.14 17.16
CA THR A 298 1.10 -17.67 15.80
C THR A 298 0.21 -18.87 15.62
N GLY A 299 -0.38 -18.99 14.44
CA GLY A 299 -1.26 -20.09 14.07
C GLY A 299 -0.95 -20.65 12.70
N GLN A 300 -1.42 -21.88 12.46
CA GLN A 300 -1.38 -22.53 11.17
C GLN A 300 -2.76 -23.17 10.93
N TYR A 301 -3.39 -22.89 9.78
CA TYR A 301 -4.70 -23.48 9.51
C TYR A 301 -4.57 -24.98 9.28
N GLU A 302 -5.61 -25.71 9.69
CA GLU A 302 -5.71 -27.16 9.48
C GLU A 302 -5.66 -27.48 7.99
N GLY A 303 -4.83 -28.49 7.60
CA GLY A 303 -4.62 -28.86 6.20
C GLY A 303 -3.49 -28.09 5.48
N TYR A 304 -2.86 -27.08 6.09
CA TYR A 304 -1.74 -26.38 5.45
C TYR A 304 -0.58 -27.32 5.07
N ARG A 305 -0.27 -28.29 5.94
CA ARG A 305 0.81 -29.26 5.70
C ARG A 305 0.49 -30.29 4.62
N ASP A 306 -0.77 -30.39 4.23
CA ASP A 306 -1.22 -31.28 3.14
C ASP A 306 -1.13 -30.60 1.76
N GLU A 307 -0.83 -29.28 1.74
CA GLU A 307 -0.70 -28.55 0.49
C GLU A 307 0.59 -28.90 -0.26
N GLN A 308 0.50 -28.85 -1.59
CA GLN A 308 1.63 -29.20 -2.46
C GLN A 308 2.82 -28.27 -2.23
N GLY A 309 3.98 -28.82 -1.92
CA GLY A 309 5.22 -28.08 -1.69
C GLY A 309 5.44 -27.64 -0.25
N VAL A 310 4.55 -28.01 0.67
CA VAL A 310 4.69 -27.81 2.11
C VAL A 310 5.27 -29.06 2.76
N GLY A 311 6.24 -28.88 3.66
CA GLY A 311 6.81 -29.99 4.42
C GLY A 311 5.85 -30.51 5.51
N PRO A 312 5.81 -31.84 5.80
CA PRO A 312 4.90 -32.40 6.80
C PRO A 312 5.16 -31.86 8.23
N GLU A 313 6.35 -31.39 8.50
CA GLU A 313 6.76 -30.79 9.77
C GLU A 313 6.87 -29.26 9.70
N SER A 314 6.24 -28.63 8.69
CA SER A 314 6.29 -27.19 8.51
C SER A 314 5.86 -26.44 9.77
N MET A 315 6.70 -25.47 10.15
CA MET A 315 6.45 -24.53 11.27
C MET A 315 6.04 -23.14 10.76
N THR A 316 5.84 -22.97 9.45
CA THR A 316 5.50 -21.68 8.83
C THR A 316 4.13 -21.21 9.30
N PRO A 317 4.02 -20.05 9.97
CA PRO A 317 2.74 -19.56 10.44
C PRO A 317 1.93 -18.98 9.27
N THR A 318 0.64 -19.36 9.24
CA THR A 318 -0.36 -18.79 8.32
C THR A 318 -1.27 -17.77 8.99
N PHE A 319 -1.07 -17.55 10.27
CA PHE A 319 -1.75 -16.60 11.12
C PHE A 319 -0.78 -16.00 12.14
N VAL A 320 -0.93 -14.72 12.40
CA VAL A 320 -0.27 -14.03 13.50
C VAL A 320 -1.19 -12.95 14.08
N ALA A 321 -1.23 -12.87 15.41
CA ALA A 321 -1.86 -11.77 16.15
C ALA A 321 -0.96 -11.35 17.31
N GLY A 322 -0.99 -10.08 17.65
CA GLY A 322 -0.16 -9.54 18.71
C GLY A 322 -0.41 -8.08 19.00
N ASP A 323 0.49 -7.50 19.76
CA ASP A 323 0.46 -6.09 20.11
C ASP A 323 1.76 -5.37 19.69
N LEU A 324 1.60 -4.13 19.29
CA LEU A 324 2.64 -3.16 18.99
C LEU A 324 2.47 -1.95 19.90
N TYR A 325 3.55 -1.29 20.26
CA TYR A 325 3.55 -0.05 21.02
C TYR A 325 4.42 0.99 20.31
N ILE A 326 3.98 2.24 20.33
CA ILE A 326 4.68 3.38 19.75
C ILE A 326 5.19 4.26 20.88
N ASP A 327 6.50 4.26 21.10
CA ASP A 327 7.14 4.96 22.22
C ASP A 327 7.42 6.43 21.85
N ASN A 328 6.34 7.16 21.54
CA ASN A 328 6.38 8.60 21.31
C ASN A 328 5.36 9.33 22.22
N TRP A 329 5.36 10.67 22.17
CA TRP A 329 4.52 11.47 23.06
C TRP A 329 3.02 11.29 22.79
N ARG A 330 2.63 11.11 21.54
CA ARG A 330 1.22 10.94 21.12
C ARG A 330 0.64 9.60 21.58
N TRP A 331 1.43 8.52 21.53
CA TRP A 331 0.92 7.15 21.62
C TRP A 331 1.41 6.34 22.83
N LYS A 332 2.31 6.91 23.64
CA LYS A 332 2.87 6.15 24.78
C LYS A 332 1.79 5.57 25.67
N GLY A 333 1.77 4.23 25.75
CA GLY A 333 0.81 3.48 26.57
C GLY A 333 -0.43 2.97 25.83
N VAL A 334 -0.71 3.45 24.61
CA VAL A 334 -1.80 2.91 23.77
C VAL A 334 -1.31 1.65 23.06
N PRO A 335 -1.97 0.50 23.23
CA PRO A 335 -1.68 -0.70 22.46
C PRO A 335 -2.26 -0.60 21.05
N PHE A 336 -1.48 -1.07 20.07
CA PHE A 336 -1.91 -1.30 18.71
C PHE A 336 -1.95 -2.81 18.49
N HIS A 337 -3.13 -3.39 18.55
CA HIS A 337 -3.33 -4.81 18.32
C HIS A 337 -3.42 -5.08 16.84
N PHE A 338 -2.84 -6.19 16.39
CA PHE A 338 -2.89 -6.60 14.99
C PHE A 338 -3.30 -8.06 14.85
N MET A 339 -4.03 -8.36 13.79
CA MET A 339 -4.43 -9.72 13.43
C MET A 339 -4.40 -9.90 11.92
N THR A 340 -3.69 -10.92 11.45
CA THR A 340 -3.69 -11.32 10.05
C THR A 340 -3.58 -12.83 9.91
N GLY A 341 -4.25 -13.39 8.90
CA GLY A 341 -4.22 -14.82 8.66
C GLY A 341 -5.00 -15.22 7.43
N LYS A 342 -4.80 -16.48 7.04
CA LYS A 342 -5.50 -17.14 5.94
C LYS A 342 -6.60 -18.07 6.46
N LYS A 343 -7.54 -18.46 5.58
CA LYS A 343 -8.70 -19.30 5.95
C LYS A 343 -9.52 -18.69 7.10
N MET A 344 -9.51 -17.38 7.22
CA MET A 344 -10.26 -16.63 8.21
C MET A 344 -11.75 -16.56 7.84
N PRO A 345 -12.67 -16.26 8.78
CA PRO A 345 -14.12 -16.25 8.51
C PRO A 345 -14.52 -15.11 7.56
N TYR A 346 -13.76 -14.04 7.53
CA TYR A 346 -14.04 -12.86 6.73
C TYR A 346 -12.76 -12.28 6.10
N GLN A 347 -12.86 -11.86 4.83
CA GLN A 347 -11.76 -11.16 4.15
C GLN A 347 -11.93 -9.66 4.35
N CYS A 348 -11.02 -9.03 5.06
CA CYS A 348 -11.05 -7.59 5.23
C CYS A 348 -9.69 -6.98 5.53
N VAL A 349 -9.61 -5.67 5.29
CA VAL A 349 -8.61 -4.80 5.91
C VAL A 349 -9.38 -3.69 6.62
N GLU A 350 -9.26 -3.67 7.94
CA GLU A 350 -10.05 -2.78 8.79
C GLU A 350 -9.23 -2.29 9.98
N VAL A 351 -9.49 -1.06 10.39
CA VAL A 351 -8.92 -0.46 11.59
C VAL A 351 -10.06 -0.05 12.50
N VAL A 352 -10.05 -0.55 13.72
CA VAL A 352 -10.98 -0.16 14.78
C VAL A 352 -10.22 0.67 15.82
N ILE A 353 -10.69 1.87 16.10
CA ILE A 353 -10.09 2.80 17.05
C ILE A 353 -11.09 2.97 18.20
N LYS A 354 -10.79 2.39 19.33
CA LYS A 354 -11.63 2.48 20.53
C LYS A 354 -11.28 3.73 21.32
N LEU A 355 -12.30 4.48 21.71
CA LEU A 355 -12.13 5.63 22.59
C LEU A 355 -12.25 5.19 24.04
N LYS A 356 -11.60 5.93 24.92
CA LYS A 356 -11.72 5.72 26.38
C LYS A 356 -13.13 6.02 26.85
N ALA A 357 -13.56 5.26 27.82
CA ALA A 357 -14.83 5.53 28.50
C ALA A 357 -14.87 6.96 29.07
N PRO A 358 -16.05 7.59 29.09
CA PRO A 358 -16.24 8.86 29.80
C PRO A 358 -15.78 8.76 31.26
N PRO A 359 -15.23 9.84 31.85
CA PRO A 359 -14.71 9.82 33.23
C PRO A 359 -15.81 9.64 34.28
N LEU A 360 -17.08 9.85 33.93
CA LEU A 360 -18.25 9.65 34.75
C LEU A 360 -19.27 8.78 34.00
N SER A 361 -19.65 7.66 34.59
CA SER A 361 -20.73 6.81 34.09
C SER A 361 -22.08 7.38 34.59
N LEU A 362 -22.71 8.22 33.76
CA LEU A 362 -23.98 8.89 34.11
C LEU A 362 -25.19 8.15 33.52
N PHE A 363 -24.98 7.23 32.60
CA PHE A 363 -26.02 6.45 31.95
C PHE A 363 -25.79 4.96 32.18
N GLU A 364 -26.85 4.17 32.10
CA GLU A 364 -26.78 2.72 32.16
C GLU A 364 -26.34 2.14 30.80
N GLY A 365 -25.23 1.41 30.77
CA GLY A 365 -24.64 0.80 29.59
C GLY A 365 -23.11 0.86 29.64
N GLU A 366 -22.50 0.18 28.69
CA GLU A 366 -21.05 0.25 28.46
C GLU A 366 -20.75 1.33 27.43
N ALA A 367 -19.74 2.14 27.68
CA ALA A 367 -19.25 3.09 26.68
C ALA A 367 -18.55 2.33 25.56
N ASN A 368 -19.02 2.51 24.34
CA ASN A 368 -18.52 1.80 23.16
C ASN A 368 -18.15 2.73 22.01
N ASP A 369 -17.80 3.98 22.33
CA ASP A 369 -17.42 4.96 21.31
C ASP A 369 -16.21 4.47 20.51
N ARG A 370 -16.35 4.39 19.19
CA ARG A 370 -15.27 3.93 18.31
C ARG A 370 -15.40 4.47 16.90
N ILE A 371 -14.27 4.49 16.22
CA ILE A 371 -14.16 4.82 14.80
C ILE A 371 -13.70 3.57 14.07
N VAL A 372 -14.48 3.13 13.08
CA VAL A 372 -14.15 1.98 12.23
C VAL A 372 -13.81 2.47 10.84
N ILE A 373 -12.63 2.13 10.34
CA ILE A 373 -12.16 2.45 8.99
C ILE A 373 -11.96 1.15 8.24
N ARG A 374 -12.93 0.77 7.40
CA ARG A 374 -12.78 -0.37 6.50
C ARG A 374 -12.14 0.08 5.21
N LEU A 375 -11.00 -0.51 4.89
CA LEU A 375 -10.24 -0.20 3.68
C LEU A 375 -10.63 -1.11 2.51
N GLN A 376 -11.02 -2.36 2.78
CA GLN A 376 -11.53 -3.33 1.80
C GLN A 376 -12.15 -4.56 2.48
N PRO A 377 -13.07 -5.31 1.83
CA PRO A 377 -13.95 -4.83 0.74
C PRO A 377 -14.99 -3.85 1.29
N HIS A 378 -15.82 -3.25 0.41
CA HIS A 378 -16.91 -2.36 0.81
C HIS A 378 -16.46 -1.25 1.77
N ALA A 379 -15.48 -0.47 1.30
CA ALA A 379 -14.83 0.57 2.09
C ALA A 379 -15.85 1.54 2.72
N HIS A 380 -15.68 1.80 4.01
CA HIS A 380 -16.53 2.73 4.76
C HIS A 380 -15.80 3.33 5.96
N LEU A 381 -16.35 4.42 6.44
CA LEU A 381 -16.00 5.06 7.69
C LEU A 381 -17.24 5.06 8.58
N ASP A 382 -17.16 4.41 9.74
CA ASP A 382 -18.19 4.45 10.77
C ASP A 382 -17.68 5.24 11.98
N ILE A 383 -18.54 6.12 12.50
CA ILE A 383 -18.38 6.75 13.81
C ILE A 383 -19.51 6.20 14.66
N GLN A 384 -19.16 5.46 15.69
CA GLN A 384 -20.10 4.82 16.62
C GLN A 384 -20.06 5.56 17.94
N ILE A 385 -21.22 5.99 18.41
CA ILE A 385 -21.42 6.76 19.63
C ILE A 385 -22.62 6.27 20.41
N ASP A 386 -22.58 6.40 21.71
CA ASP A 386 -23.72 6.09 22.55
C ASP A 386 -24.77 7.21 22.49
N VAL A 387 -26.02 6.83 22.28
CA VAL A 387 -27.18 7.72 22.32
C VAL A 387 -28.20 7.19 23.31
N LYS A 388 -28.98 8.07 23.92
CA LYS A 388 -30.02 7.65 24.86
C LYS A 388 -31.07 6.80 24.14
N SER A 389 -31.32 5.60 24.68
CA SER A 389 -32.40 4.74 24.21
C SER A 389 -33.78 5.38 24.40
N PRO A 390 -34.72 5.18 23.48
CA PRO A 390 -36.10 5.65 23.66
C PRO A 390 -36.74 5.05 24.91
N GLY A 391 -37.45 5.87 25.69
CA GLY A 391 -38.16 5.43 26.90
C GLY A 391 -37.90 6.28 28.13
N LEU A 392 -38.35 5.80 29.29
CA LEU A 392 -38.28 6.52 30.57
C LEU A 392 -36.96 6.27 31.36
N GLY A 393 -36.19 5.26 30.98
CA GLY A 393 -34.92 4.93 31.64
C GLY A 393 -33.76 5.78 31.12
N ASP A 394 -32.59 5.64 31.73
CA ASP A 394 -31.33 6.33 31.39
C ASP A 394 -30.33 5.41 30.67
N SER A 395 -30.83 4.34 30.02
CA SER A 395 -30.00 3.45 29.22
C SER A 395 -29.56 4.09 27.89
N VAL A 396 -28.40 3.69 27.42
CA VAL A 396 -27.86 4.09 26.09
C VAL A 396 -27.87 2.92 25.13
N GLU A 397 -27.89 3.26 23.82
CA GLU A 397 -27.71 2.32 22.72
C GLU A 397 -26.70 2.88 21.72
N LEU A 398 -26.01 1.98 21.02
CA LEU A 398 -24.99 2.35 20.06
C LEU A 398 -25.63 2.87 18.75
N ALA A 399 -25.34 4.11 18.39
CA ALA A 399 -25.68 4.69 17.10
C ALA A 399 -24.46 4.70 16.17
N THR A 400 -24.66 4.36 14.91
CA THR A 400 -23.62 4.34 13.89
C THR A 400 -23.87 5.38 12.81
N LEU A 401 -22.91 6.28 12.62
CA LEU A 401 -22.88 7.24 11.51
C LEU A 401 -21.96 6.69 10.44
N THR A 402 -22.52 6.26 9.30
CA THR A 402 -21.78 5.58 8.23
C THR A 402 -21.59 6.44 7.00
N HIS A 403 -20.36 6.55 6.50
CA HIS A 403 -20.07 6.95 5.13
C HIS A 403 -19.52 5.76 4.35
N ARG A 404 -20.20 5.38 3.27
CA ARG A 404 -19.78 4.27 2.38
C ARG A 404 -19.21 4.81 1.09
N TYR A 405 -18.06 4.27 0.70
CA TYR A 405 -17.46 4.56 -0.60
C TYR A 405 -18.13 3.67 -1.66
N PRO A 406 -18.49 4.21 -2.83
CA PRO A 406 -18.99 3.38 -3.91
C PRO A 406 -17.92 2.39 -4.40
N ASP A 407 -18.26 1.12 -4.53
CA ASP A 407 -17.34 0.04 -4.94
C ASP A 407 -16.69 0.28 -6.32
N TRP A 408 -17.32 1.08 -7.19
CA TRP A 408 -16.83 1.41 -8.53
C TRP A 408 -15.84 2.58 -8.59
N LEU A 409 -15.68 3.33 -7.50
CA LEU A 409 -14.76 4.49 -7.43
C LEU A 409 -13.30 4.10 -7.16
N GLY A 410 -13.04 2.85 -6.78
CA GLY A 410 -11.68 2.42 -6.46
C GLY A 410 -10.76 2.41 -7.68
N VAL A 411 -9.73 3.24 -7.68
CA VAL A 411 -8.57 3.04 -8.55
C VAL A 411 -7.82 1.82 -8.03
N ASP A 412 -7.51 0.85 -8.91
CA ASP A 412 -6.66 -0.28 -8.51
C ASP A 412 -5.32 0.28 -8.02
N GLY A 413 -4.78 -0.27 -6.95
CA GLY A 413 -3.51 0.19 -6.40
C GLY A 413 -2.39 0.28 -7.44
N TYR A 414 -2.35 -0.63 -8.42
CA TYR A 414 -1.38 -0.59 -9.50
C TYR A 414 -1.63 0.53 -10.51
N GLU A 415 -2.87 0.91 -10.80
CA GLU A 415 -3.17 2.07 -11.66
C GLU A 415 -2.54 3.34 -11.05
N LYS A 416 -2.79 3.57 -9.76
CA LYS A 416 -2.25 4.74 -9.05
C LYS A 416 -0.73 4.73 -9.02
N LEU A 417 -0.12 3.61 -8.64
CA LEU A 417 1.33 3.51 -8.53
C LEU A 417 2.05 3.63 -9.87
N LEU A 418 1.50 3.07 -10.96
CA LEU A 418 2.07 3.23 -12.28
C LEU A 418 1.96 4.68 -12.78
N TYR A 419 0.80 5.31 -12.55
CA TYR A 419 0.62 6.73 -12.86
C TYR A 419 1.64 7.60 -12.11
N ASP A 420 1.77 7.42 -10.80
CA ASP A 420 2.70 8.17 -9.96
C ASP A 420 4.17 7.94 -10.34
N ALA A 421 4.53 6.70 -10.71
CA ALA A 421 5.89 6.38 -11.15
C ALA A 421 6.23 7.07 -12.48
N ILE A 422 5.28 7.15 -13.42
CA ILE A 422 5.44 7.84 -14.70
C ILE A 422 5.55 9.36 -14.46
N GLU A 423 4.72 9.93 -13.58
CA GLU A 423 4.74 11.35 -13.23
C GLU A 423 5.91 11.75 -12.30
N GLY A 424 6.65 10.77 -11.75
CA GLY A 424 7.74 11.02 -10.81
C GLY A 424 7.30 11.34 -9.39
N ASP A 425 6.04 11.07 -9.03
CA ASP A 425 5.52 11.27 -7.67
C ASP A 425 5.79 10.06 -6.78
N GLN A 426 6.53 10.25 -5.71
CA GLN A 426 6.85 9.19 -4.75
C GLN A 426 5.90 9.14 -3.54
N SER A 427 4.80 9.86 -3.52
CA SER A 427 3.91 9.98 -2.34
C SER A 427 3.34 8.65 -1.86
N HIS A 428 3.14 7.70 -2.78
CA HIS A 428 2.56 6.38 -2.49
C HIS A 428 3.58 5.24 -2.54
N PHE A 429 4.89 5.57 -2.49
CA PHE A 429 5.97 4.58 -2.45
C PHE A 429 6.68 4.58 -1.12
N VAL A 430 7.20 3.43 -0.74
CA VAL A 430 7.86 3.24 0.54
C VAL A 430 9.30 3.77 0.49
N HIS A 431 9.66 4.59 1.48
CA HIS A 431 11.03 5.10 1.64
C HIS A 431 11.96 4.00 2.17
N SER A 432 13.26 4.12 1.88
CA SER A 432 14.27 3.18 2.39
C SER A 432 14.23 2.99 3.90
N GLU A 433 14.17 4.09 4.64
CA GLU A 433 14.11 4.05 6.11
C GLU A 433 12.84 3.37 6.62
N GLU A 434 11.69 3.54 5.96
CA GLU A 434 10.46 2.83 6.32
C GLU A 434 10.61 1.32 6.17
N VAL A 435 11.25 0.86 5.06
CA VAL A 435 11.50 -0.56 4.83
C VAL A 435 12.39 -1.14 5.93
N LEU A 436 13.51 -0.46 6.24
CA LEU A 436 14.47 -0.94 7.23
C LEU A 436 13.88 -0.97 8.64
N GLU A 437 13.13 0.07 9.01
CA GLU A 437 12.42 0.11 10.30
C GLU A 437 11.32 -0.95 10.38
N SER A 438 10.61 -1.19 9.29
CA SER A 438 9.60 -2.27 9.25
C SER A 438 10.24 -3.65 9.45
N TRP A 439 11.41 -3.90 8.85
CA TRP A 439 12.18 -5.14 9.11
C TRP A 439 12.67 -5.21 10.55
N ARG A 440 13.20 -4.10 11.12
CA ARG A 440 13.63 -4.05 12.51
C ARG A 440 12.51 -4.45 13.48
N ILE A 441 11.30 -3.97 13.25
CA ILE A 441 10.13 -4.28 14.11
C ILE A 441 9.82 -5.78 14.13
N VAL A 442 9.94 -6.45 12.99
CA VAL A 442 9.55 -7.87 12.86
C VAL A 442 10.73 -8.85 12.92
N ASP A 443 11.97 -8.37 13.01
CA ASP A 443 13.18 -9.21 12.91
C ASP A 443 13.18 -10.32 13.97
N ASP A 444 12.76 -9.99 15.20
CA ASP A 444 12.64 -10.95 16.30
C ASP A 444 11.59 -12.05 16.02
N LEU A 445 10.64 -11.83 15.11
CA LEU A 445 9.60 -12.81 14.72
C LEU A 445 10.11 -13.78 13.65
N LEU A 446 11.16 -13.42 12.90
CA LEU A 446 11.58 -14.17 11.72
C LEU A 446 12.50 -15.33 12.01
N CYS A 447 12.96 -15.47 13.24
CA CYS A 447 13.74 -16.64 13.70
C CYS A 447 14.98 -16.96 12.87
N THR A 448 15.74 -15.95 12.48
CA THR A 448 16.96 -16.12 11.70
C THR A 448 18.18 -16.62 12.52
N GLY A 449 18.00 -16.94 13.82
CA GLY A 449 19.05 -17.39 14.74
C GLY A 449 18.56 -18.26 15.89
N ASP A 450 19.50 -18.63 16.80
CA ASP A 450 19.24 -19.52 17.94
C ASP A 450 18.31 -18.97 19.03
N LYS A 451 17.96 -17.68 18.98
CA LYS A 451 17.14 -16.96 19.95
C LYS A 451 15.78 -16.58 19.37
N CYS A 452 15.05 -17.52 18.83
CA CYS A 452 13.72 -17.25 18.30
C CYS A 452 12.66 -17.24 19.40
N PRO A 453 11.92 -16.14 19.65
CA PRO A 453 10.80 -16.14 20.56
C PRO A 453 9.60 -16.96 20.06
N VAL A 454 9.54 -17.28 18.77
CA VAL A 454 8.46 -18.02 18.10
C VAL A 454 8.81 -19.50 17.87
N ARG A 455 9.77 -20.07 18.60
CA ARG A 455 10.10 -21.52 18.54
C ARG A 455 8.99 -22.46 19.05
N THR A 456 7.88 -21.94 19.49
CA THR A 456 6.69 -22.77 19.76
C THR A 456 6.00 -23.10 18.44
N ALA A 457 5.62 -24.37 18.26
CA ALA A 457 4.81 -24.78 17.12
C ALA A 457 3.59 -23.85 17.01
N PRO A 458 3.24 -23.41 15.78
CA PRO A 458 2.06 -22.57 15.60
C PRO A 458 0.83 -23.36 16.07
N TYR A 459 -0.11 -22.67 16.73
CA TYR A 459 -1.37 -23.28 17.13
C TYR A 459 -2.20 -23.63 15.91
N ILE A 460 -2.73 -24.85 15.86
CA ILE A 460 -3.64 -25.23 14.77
C ILE A 460 -4.99 -24.57 14.97
N TYR A 461 -5.57 -24.00 13.92
CA TYR A 461 -6.93 -23.46 13.90
C TYR A 461 -7.74 -23.98 12.71
N HIS A 462 -9.05 -24.11 12.88
CA HIS A 462 -9.94 -24.54 11.81
C HIS A 462 -10.28 -23.38 10.86
N GLU A 463 -10.51 -23.72 9.60
CA GLU A 463 -11.03 -22.77 8.60
C GLU A 463 -12.32 -22.10 9.09
N GLY A 464 -12.48 -20.82 8.82
CA GLY A 464 -13.65 -20.03 9.22
C GLY A 464 -13.62 -19.56 10.69
N LEU A 465 -12.53 -19.77 11.41
CA LEU A 465 -12.32 -19.17 12.75
C LEU A 465 -11.35 -17.99 12.71
N TRP A 466 -11.47 -17.11 13.70
CA TRP A 466 -10.56 -15.98 13.90
C TRP A 466 -9.21 -16.42 14.50
N GLY A 467 -8.55 -17.39 13.85
CA GLY A 467 -7.32 -17.98 14.34
C GLY A 467 -7.53 -18.88 15.58
N PRO A 468 -6.49 -19.12 16.37
CA PRO A 468 -6.57 -19.91 17.61
C PRO A 468 -7.23 -19.10 18.74
N LEU A 469 -8.57 -19.01 18.77
CA LEU A 469 -9.39 -18.15 19.62
C LEU A 469 -8.97 -18.16 21.10
N HIS A 470 -8.77 -19.35 21.67
CA HIS A 470 -8.37 -19.53 23.07
C HIS A 470 -7.02 -18.85 23.45
N LYS A 471 -6.28 -18.39 22.45
CA LYS A 471 -5.02 -17.65 22.64
C LYS A 471 -5.18 -16.19 22.24
N THR A 472 -5.89 -15.88 21.15
CA THR A 472 -6.06 -14.51 20.67
C THR A 472 -6.89 -13.68 21.65
N GLU A 473 -7.88 -14.25 22.32
CA GLU A 473 -8.67 -13.60 23.38
C GLU A 473 -7.84 -13.15 24.59
N GLN A 474 -6.63 -13.70 24.76
CA GLN A 474 -5.68 -13.27 25.79
C GLN A 474 -4.93 -11.98 25.42
N ILE A 475 -4.98 -11.56 24.14
CA ILE A 475 -4.35 -10.34 23.65
C ILE A 475 -5.24 -9.13 24.01
N THR A 476 -6.45 -9.14 23.50
CA THR A 476 -7.46 -8.11 23.76
C THR A 476 -8.86 -8.68 23.53
N ASN A 477 -9.88 -7.91 23.91
CA ASN A 477 -11.26 -8.15 23.48
C ASN A 477 -11.42 -7.62 22.04
N TRP A 478 -11.37 -8.53 21.06
CA TRP A 478 -11.40 -8.18 19.64
C TRP A 478 -12.79 -7.72 19.19
N ASP A 479 -12.84 -6.58 18.50
CA ASP A 479 -14.03 -6.17 17.74
C ASP A 479 -13.95 -6.78 16.34
N TYR A 480 -14.35 -8.03 16.22
CA TYR A 480 -14.25 -8.75 14.97
C TYR A 480 -15.04 -8.08 13.84
N PRO A 481 -14.42 -7.91 12.65
CA PRO A 481 -15.11 -7.42 11.45
C PRO A 481 -16.34 -8.24 11.11
N ALA A 482 -17.44 -7.57 10.70
CA ALA A 482 -18.72 -8.18 10.35
C ALA A 482 -19.03 -8.00 8.85
#